data_a2d3b45209f4874c7cfe6a1a2c00997a
#
_entry.id   a2d3b45209f4874c7cfe6a1a2c00997a
#
_cell.length_a   1.000
_cell.length_b   1.000
_cell.length_c   1.000
_cell.angle_alpha   90.00
_cell.angle_beta   90.00
_cell.angle_gamma   90.00
#
_symmetry.space_group_name_H-M   'P 1'
#
loop_
_entity.id
_entity.type
_entity.pdbx_description
1 polymer ?
#
loop_
_entity_poly.entity_id
_entity_poly.type
_entity_poly.pdbx_seq_one_letter_code
_entity_poly.pdbx_strand_id
1 'polypeptide(L)'
;MSKSLTVSALIGALGVAGCMSQQQFLASRQPTAIQVAVSRAQFEMNCPSATGQVLSQEVTQPALQGPIVQGEERGLFTIGVAGCNQRRVYDVFCPMGGDNCTALEGRVQ
;
A
#
# COMPACT_ATOMS: atom_id res chain seq x y z
N MET A 1 20.92 45.28 -25.51
CA MET A 1 20.67 44.89 -25.40
C MET A 1 20.09 43.86 -25.12
N SER A 2 19.71 43.29 -24.99
CA SER A 2 19.21 42.33 -24.82
C SER A 2 18.70 41.83 -23.90
N LYS A 3 18.38 41.57 -23.41
CA LYS A 3 17.98 41.19 -22.58
C LYS A 3 16.93 40.50 -22.48
N SER A 4 16.48 40.27 -22.40
CA SER A 4 15.48 39.81 -22.36
C SER A 4 15.19 38.62 -22.22
N LEU A 5 15.06 38.07 -22.29
CA LEU A 5 14.86 36.92 -22.28
C LEU A 5 14.59 36.28 -21.32
N THR A 6 14.57 36.07 -20.77
CA THR A 6 14.51 35.48 -19.76
C THR A 6 13.37 35.03 -19.26
N VAL A 7 12.57 35.21 -19.44
CA VAL A 7 11.50 34.91 -18.95
C VAL A 7 10.99 33.70 -18.91
N SER A 8 11.04 33.04 -19.54
CA SER A 8 10.40 31.94 -19.58
C SER A 8 10.47 30.98 -18.68
N ALA A 9 11.08 30.86 -17.99
CA ALA A 9 11.19 29.80 -17.28
C ALA A 9 10.26 29.36 -16.43
N LEU A 10 9.45 29.91 -16.06
CA LEU A 10 8.69 29.46 -15.16
C LEU A 10 7.71 28.61 -15.37
N ILE A 11 7.43 28.14 -16.12
CA ILE A 11 6.43 27.42 -16.32
C ILE A 11 6.37 26.16 -15.80
N GLY A 12 6.80 25.43 -15.72
CA GLY A 12 6.63 24.17 -15.45
C GLY A 12 6.21 23.65 -14.29
N ALA A 13 6.16 24.20 -13.38
CA ALA A 13 5.90 23.62 -12.24
C ALA A 13 4.60 23.31 -11.91
N LEU A 14 3.74 23.40 -12.60
CA LEU A 14 2.56 23.15 -12.22
C LEU A 14 2.08 21.91 -12.40
N GLY A 15 1.51 21.31 -12.36
CA GLY A 15 0.96 20.23 -12.71
C GLY A 15 0.95 19.09 -11.93
N VAL A 16 1.70 19.01 -11.06
CA VAL A 16 1.70 17.88 -10.43
C VAL A 16 0.96 17.84 -9.24
N ALA A 17 0.39 18.75 -8.86
CA ALA A 17 -0.20 18.76 -7.64
C ALA A 17 -1.37 17.99 -7.57
N GLY A 18 -1.68 17.36 -6.69
CA GLY A 18 -2.94 16.93 -6.44
C GLY A 18 -3.31 15.54 -6.68
N CYS A 19 -2.77 14.86 -7.50
CA CYS A 19 -3.22 13.52 -7.75
C CYS A 19 -2.19 12.54 -7.32
N MET A 20 -2.60 11.64 -6.49
CA MET A 20 -1.71 10.59 -6.09
C MET A 20 -1.93 9.42 -7.02
N SER A 21 -0.92 8.93 -7.65
CA SER A 21 -1.04 7.79 -8.51
C SER A 21 -1.24 6.55 -7.66
N GLN A 22 -1.69 5.50 -8.29
CA GLN A 22 -1.86 4.24 -7.58
C GLN A 22 -0.53 3.77 -7.00
N GLN A 23 0.54 3.95 -7.73
CA GLN A 23 1.81 3.53 -7.21
C GLN A 23 2.24 4.35 -6.01
N GLN A 24 1.95 5.63 -6.01
CA GLN A 24 2.28 6.44 -4.87
C GLN A 24 1.45 6.05 -3.66
N PHE A 25 0.18 5.74 -3.89
CA PHE A 25 -0.65 5.31 -2.78
C PHE A 25 -0.10 4.02 -2.19
N LEU A 26 0.22 3.04 -3.02
CA LEU A 26 0.74 1.79 -2.51
C LEU A 26 2.05 2.01 -1.77
N ALA A 27 2.92 2.85 -2.32
CA ALA A 27 4.18 3.10 -1.65
C ALA A 27 3.96 3.77 -0.29
N SER A 28 2.99 4.63 -0.21
CA SER A 28 2.75 5.33 1.04
C SER A 28 2.16 4.43 2.12
N ARG A 29 1.45 3.39 1.71
CA ARG A 29 0.84 2.48 2.68
C ARG A 29 1.71 1.26 2.98
N GLN A 30 2.74 1.04 2.20
CA GLN A 30 3.54 -0.15 2.36
C GLN A 30 4.11 -0.33 3.76
N PRO A 31 4.70 0.70 4.38
CA PRO A 31 5.25 0.49 5.72
C PRO A 31 4.18 0.08 6.73
N THR A 32 3.00 0.67 6.63
CA THR A 32 1.93 0.34 7.55
C THR A 32 1.46 -1.08 7.30
N ALA A 33 1.36 -1.48 6.04
CA ALA A 33 0.92 -2.83 5.72
C ALA A 33 1.89 -3.87 6.27
N ILE A 34 3.18 -3.62 6.12
CA ILE A 34 4.17 -4.54 6.64
C ILE A 34 4.07 -4.59 8.16
N GLN A 35 3.93 -3.45 8.79
CA GLN A 35 3.88 -3.42 10.23
C GLN A 35 2.66 -4.15 10.78
N VAL A 36 1.51 -3.99 10.15
CA VAL A 36 0.31 -4.65 10.59
C VAL A 36 0.46 -6.17 10.44
N ALA A 37 0.99 -6.61 9.31
CA ALA A 37 1.18 -8.03 9.08
C ALA A 37 2.19 -8.63 10.06
N VAL A 38 3.29 -7.92 10.28
CA VAL A 38 4.32 -8.43 11.17
C VAL A 38 3.81 -8.48 12.60
N SER A 39 3.09 -7.46 13.03
CA SER A 39 2.58 -7.45 14.38
C SER A 39 1.65 -8.62 14.62
N ARG A 40 0.78 -8.88 13.66
CA ARG A 40 -0.12 -9.99 13.81
C ARG A 40 0.61 -11.32 13.80
N ALA A 41 1.59 -11.44 12.92
CA ALA A 41 2.37 -12.67 12.82
C ALA A 41 3.18 -12.91 14.08
N GLN A 42 3.77 -11.87 14.65
CA GLN A 42 4.55 -12.03 15.87
C GLN A 42 3.68 -12.63 16.96
N PHE A 43 2.43 -12.20 17.01
CA PHE A 43 1.55 -12.74 18.01
C PHE A 43 1.14 -14.16 17.66
N GLU A 44 0.73 -14.40 16.43
CA GLU A 44 0.24 -15.73 16.07
C GLU A 44 1.33 -16.76 16.00
N MET A 45 2.52 -16.37 15.63
CA MET A 45 3.64 -17.29 15.56
C MET A 45 4.43 -17.34 16.85
N ASN A 46 4.08 -16.48 17.79
CA ASN A 46 4.81 -16.36 19.02
C ASN A 46 6.28 -16.13 18.73
N CYS A 47 6.55 -15.20 17.86
CA CYS A 47 7.92 -14.96 17.40
C CYS A 47 8.19 -13.46 17.31
N PRO A 48 8.74 -12.88 18.37
CA PRO A 48 9.00 -11.44 18.37
C PRO A 48 9.98 -10.98 17.32
N SER A 49 10.77 -11.88 16.77
CA SER A 49 11.76 -11.47 15.80
C SER A 49 11.29 -11.64 14.36
N ALA A 50 10.03 -11.96 14.16
CA ALA A 50 9.55 -12.14 12.81
C ALA A 50 9.68 -10.86 11.99
N THR A 51 10.00 -11.00 10.72
CA THR A 51 10.13 -9.86 9.82
C THR A 51 9.31 -10.10 8.58
N GLY A 52 8.95 -9.03 7.91
CA GLY A 52 8.07 -9.14 6.76
C GLY A 52 8.62 -8.47 5.52
N GLN A 53 8.14 -8.93 4.39
CA GLN A 53 8.48 -8.29 3.13
C GLN A 53 7.29 -8.36 2.20
N VAL A 54 7.20 -7.41 1.30
CA VAL A 54 6.12 -7.36 0.36
C VAL A 54 6.36 -8.37 -0.74
N LEU A 55 5.41 -9.25 -0.94
CA LEU A 55 5.51 -10.19 -2.04
C LEU A 55 4.78 -9.65 -3.27
N SER A 56 3.71 -8.93 -3.08
CA SER A 56 3.03 -8.25 -4.17
C SER A 56 2.16 -7.14 -3.62
N GLN A 57 1.82 -6.19 -4.47
CA GLN A 57 0.93 -5.12 -4.06
C GLN A 57 0.17 -4.63 -5.29
N GLU A 58 -1.07 -4.28 -5.10
CA GLU A 58 -1.90 -3.81 -6.18
C GLU A 58 -3.09 -3.06 -5.64
N VAL A 59 -3.73 -2.28 -6.46
CA VAL A 59 -4.94 -1.59 -6.09
C VAL A 59 -6.11 -2.43 -6.58
N THR A 60 -7.02 -2.76 -5.69
CA THR A 60 -8.18 -3.54 -6.08
C THR A 60 -9.41 -2.69 -5.95
N GLN A 61 -10.42 -3.01 -6.71
CA GLN A 61 -11.66 -2.30 -6.65
C GLN A 61 -12.71 -3.18 -6.05
N PRO A 62 -13.68 -2.60 -5.39
CA PRO A 62 -14.72 -3.41 -4.80
C PRO A 62 -15.51 -4.14 -5.88
N ALA A 63 -16.01 -5.27 -5.52
CA ALA A 63 -16.81 -6.01 -6.45
C ALA A 63 -18.09 -5.26 -6.73
N LEU A 64 -18.55 -5.35 -7.96
CA LEU A 64 -19.77 -4.73 -8.30
C LEU A 64 -20.91 -5.63 -7.92
N GLN A 65 -21.86 -5.08 -7.22
CA GLN A 65 -22.95 -5.87 -6.79
C GLN A 65 -24.19 -5.23 -7.35
N GLY A 66 -24.59 -5.63 -8.48
CA GLY A 66 -25.77 -5.06 -9.08
C GLY A 66 -25.49 -3.64 -9.51
N PRO A 67 -26.47 -2.79 -9.50
CA PRO A 67 -26.26 -1.44 -10.01
C PRO A 67 -25.55 -0.52 -9.04
N ILE A 68 -25.28 -0.96 -7.87
CA ILE A 68 -24.65 -0.09 -6.92
C ILE A 68 -23.27 -0.56 -6.62
N VAL A 69 -22.31 0.32 -6.72
CA VAL A 69 -20.95 0.02 -6.40
C VAL A 69 -20.74 0.39 -4.97
N GLN A 70 -20.33 -0.56 -4.18
CA GLN A 70 -20.12 -0.32 -2.79
C GLN A 70 -18.67 -0.35 -2.47
N GLY A 71 -18.24 0.53 -1.62
CA GLY A 71 -16.87 0.52 -1.14
C GLY A 71 -15.95 1.33 -2.01
N GLU A 72 -14.76 1.50 -1.54
CA GLU A 72 -13.78 2.28 -2.21
C GLU A 72 -12.67 1.41 -2.71
N GLU A 73 -11.86 1.93 -3.55
CA GLU A 73 -10.64 1.24 -3.95
C GLU A 73 -9.76 1.06 -2.74
N ARG A 74 -9.00 0.02 -2.74
CA ARG A 74 -8.09 -0.23 -1.64
C ARG A 74 -6.85 -0.88 -2.16
N GLY A 75 -5.78 -0.74 -1.42
CA GLY A 75 -4.54 -1.40 -1.74
C GLY A 75 -4.55 -2.78 -1.12
N LEU A 76 -4.10 -3.75 -1.87
CA LEU A 76 -3.95 -5.11 -1.37
C LEU A 76 -2.47 -5.42 -1.38
N PHE A 77 -1.95 -5.77 -0.23
CA PHE A 77 -0.55 -6.13 -0.10
C PHE A 77 -0.48 -7.57 0.35
N THR A 78 0.32 -8.34 -0.32
CA THR A 78 0.58 -9.70 0.12
C THR A 78 1.95 -9.67 0.80
N ILE A 79 1.95 -9.92 2.09
CA ILE A 79 3.16 -9.78 2.90
C ILE A 79 3.60 -11.15 3.38
N GLY A 80 4.84 -11.50 3.10
CA GLY A 80 5.39 -12.72 3.62
C GLY A 80 6.12 -12.42 4.91
N VAL A 81 5.84 -13.17 5.95
CA VAL A 81 6.47 -12.98 7.24
C VAL A 81 7.23 -14.25 7.60
N ALA A 82 8.43 -14.09 8.06
CA ALA A 82 9.26 -15.22 8.42
C ALA A 82 9.94 -14.99 9.74
N GLY A 83 10.12 -16.03 10.51
CA GLY A 83 10.82 -15.95 11.78
C GLY A 83 10.65 -17.25 12.54
N CYS A 84 11.56 -17.56 13.41
CA CYS A 84 11.46 -18.73 14.27
C CYS A 84 11.21 -20.00 13.47
N ASN A 85 11.85 -20.10 12.31
CA ASN A 85 11.70 -21.27 11.44
C ASN A 85 10.29 -21.47 10.92
N GLN A 86 9.51 -20.40 10.88
CA GLN A 86 8.15 -20.44 10.36
C GLN A 86 7.97 -19.39 9.31
N ARG A 87 6.99 -19.56 8.46
CA ARG A 87 6.65 -18.61 7.47
C ARG A 87 5.17 -18.50 7.35
N ARG A 88 4.66 -17.32 7.15
CA ARG A 88 3.24 -17.10 6.94
C ARG A 88 3.04 -16.01 5.92
N VAL A 89 1.90 -16.01 5.27
CA VAL A 89 1.57 -15.00 4.30
C VAL A 89 0.30 -14.32 4.76
N TYR A 90 0.28 -13.00 4.69
CA TYR A 90 -0.88 -12.24 5.08
C TYR A 90 -1.30 -11.34 3.95
N ASP A 91 -2.61 -11.21 3.76
CA ASP A 91 -3.15 -10.25 2.82
C ASP A 91 -3.57 -9.05 3.64
N VAL A 92 -3.07 -7.90 3.30
CA VAL A 92 -3.34 -6.68 4.04
C VAL A 92 -4.08 -5.72 3.14
N PHE A 93 -5.23 -5.25 3.59
CA PHE A 93 -6.04 -4.33 2.82
C PHE A 93 -5.95 -2.96 3.45
N CYS A 94 -5.63 -1.97 2.64
CA CYS A 94 -5.52 -0.58 3.10
C CYS A 94 -6.44 0.27 2.25
N PRO A 95 -7.55 0.74 2.79
CA PRO A 95 -8.47 1.55 2.01
C PRO A 95 -7.86 2.89 1.66
N MET A 96 -8.22 3.41 0.51
CA MET A 96 -7.67 4.68 0.12
C MET A 96 -8.17 5.82 0.99
N GLY A 97 -9.35 5.71 1.50
CA GLY A 97 -9.89 6.80 2.27
C GLY A 97 -9.50 6.81 3.73
N GLY A 98 -8.68 5.90 4.18
CA GLY A 98 -8.32 5.88 5.57
C GLY A 98 -6.88 5.52 5.76
N ASP A 99 -6.45 5.54 7.01
CA ASP A 99 -5.09 5.22 7.31
C ASP A 99 -4.92 3.84 7.88
N ASN A 100 -5.96 3.12 8.09
CA ASN A 100 -5.88 1.83 8.71
C ASN A 100 -5.72 0.72 7.70
N CYS A 101 -4.96 -0.26 8.05
CA CYS A 101 -4.84 -1.45 7.22
C CYS A 101 -5.25 -2.65 8.05
N THR A 102 -5.83 -3.62 7.40
CA THR A 102 -6.31 -4.83 8.07
C THR A 102 -5.60 -6.03 7.49
N ALA A 103 -5.03 -6.84 8.34
CA ALA A 103 -4.33 -8.03 7.90
C ALA A 103 -5.20 -9.26 8.08
N LEU A 104 -5.25 -10.08 7.07
CA LEU A 104 -5.94 -11.36 7.14
C LEU A 104 -4.94 -12.44 6.76
N GLU A 105 -5.10 -13.59 7.37
CA GLU A 105 -4.20 -14.65 7.04
C GLU A 105 -4.42 -15.05 5.61
N GLY A 106 -3.39 -15.07 4.83
CA GLY A 106 -3.52 -15.36 3.43
C GLY A 106 -3.48 -16.83 3.16
N ARG A 107 -3.57 -17.17 1.88
CA ARG A 107 -3.56 -18.53 1.55
C ARG A 107 -2.21 -19.11 1.71
N VAL A 108 -2.15 -20.30 2.15
CA VAL A 108 -0.90 -20.97 2.29
C VAL A 108 -0.45 -21.41 0.95
N GLN A 109 0.76 -21.18 0.63
CA GLN A 109 1.27 -21.55 -0.67
C GLN A 109 2.05 -22.82 -0.59
#